data_f7bb0a838ae82a9f95a2bb0f17fb9e78
#
_entry.id   f7bb0a838ae82a9f95a2bb0f17fb9e78
#
_cell.length_a   1.000
_cell.length_b   1.000
_cell.length_c   1.000
_cell.angle_alpha   90.00
_cell.angle_beta   90.00
_cell.angle_gamma   90.00
#
_symmetry.space_group_name_H-M   'P 1'
#
loop_
_entity.id
_entity.type
_entity.pdbx_description
1 polymer ?
#
loop_
_entity_poly.entity_id
_entity_poly.type
_entity_poly.pdbx_seq_one_letter_code
_entity_poly.pdbx_strand_id
1 'polypeptide(L)'
;KNIMKAQHVLGLDKGFHFYMEPRWENEIKSYAKYPFWIGINDPKWNVQHDHLITIPNFYEFKHNKDVVDSNRVGYAARMETRKCPHFLEGIDSLVFTDNYDVQWWEENLNLDTSSWKVYNYRHEQHEMFMKQDWGISHSAHIYEPFGYSIFEAVDWGKIPILAHDWLIDYDYPFRASSKEEFHEQYEKICKLSLQEKRDILFPLREHLKQWDNKEQWRDKLLEIYNE
;
A
#
# COMPACT_ATOMS: atom_id res chain seq x y z
N LYS A 1 17.80 8.28 -1.18
CA LYS A 1 18.77 9.04 -2.02
C LYS A 1 19.65 9.94 -1.19
N ASN A 2 19.11 10.88 -0.39
CA ASN A 2 19.92 11.82 0.42
C ASN A 2 20.72 11.12 1.53
N ILE A 3 20.15 10.10 2.16
CA ILE A 3 20.83 9.31 3.20
C ILE A 3 22.02 8.58 2.60
N MET A 4 21.87 7.95 1.45
CA MET A 4 22.98 7.22 0.79
C MET A 4 24.10 8.18 0.33
N LYS A 5 23.74 9.36 -0.16
CA LYS A 5 24.75 10.40 -0.46
C LYS A 5 25.52 10.83 0.79
N ALA A 6 24.83 11.02 1.91
CA ALA A 6 25.46 11.35 3.17
C ALA A 6 26.39 10.23 3.66
N GLN A 7 25.97 8.96 3.54
CA GLN A 7 26.80 7.81 3.88
C GLN A 7 28.08 7.74 3.03
N HIS A 8 27.96 7.98 1.71
CA HIS A 8 29.10 8.01 0.81
C HIS A 8 30.09 9.15 1.17
N VAL A 9 29.56 10.35 1.41
CA VAL A 9 30.38 11.52 1.82
C VAL A 9 31.09 11.27 3.16
N LEU A 10 30.48 10.54 4.07
CA LEU A 10 31.05 10.17 5.37
C LEU A 10 31.98 8.96 5.29
N GLY A 11 32.19 8.37 4.11
CA GLY A 11 33.02 7.18 3.93
C GLY A 11 32.47 5.91 4.52
N LEU A 12 31.15 5.83 4.69
CA LEU A 12 30.47 4.65 5.17
C LEU A 12 30.26 3.68 4.00
N ASP A 13 30.86 2.52 4.07
CA ASP A 13 30.83 1.51 2.99
C ASP A 13 29.49 0.77 2.89
N LYS A 14 28.65 0.83 3.92
CA LYS A 14 27.36 0.13 3.98
C LYS A 14 26.20 1.13 3.89
N GLY A 15 25.34 0.98 2.90
CA GLY A 15 24.13 1.78 2.73
C GLY A 15 22.88 0.89 2.78
N PHE A 16 21.87 1.31 3.53
CA PHE A 16 20.57 0.65 3.57
C PHE A 16 19.57 1.38 2.70
N HIS A 17 18.83 0.64 1.87
CA HIS A 17 17.75 1.20 1.08
C HIS A 17 16.48 0.38 1.29
N PHE A 18 15.45 1.02 1.84
CA PHE A 18 14.22 0.35 2.26
C PHE A 18 13.17 0.21 1.16
N TYR A 19 13.39 0.79 0.00
CA TYR A 19 12.38 0.80 -1.05
C TYR A 19 13.02 1.02 -2.41
N MET A 20 12.69 0.14 -3.37
CA MET A 20 13.31 0.25 -4.68
C MET A 20 12.35 0.13 -5.84
N GLU A 21 12.39 1.13 -6.64
CA GLU A 21 11.99 1.02 -8.03
C GLU A 21 13.23 0.72 -8.88
N PRO A 22 13.15 -0.19 -9.87
CA PRO A 22 14.28 -0.55 -10.74
C PRO A 22 15.03 0.65 -11.36
N ARG A 23 14.33 1.76 -11.61
CA ARG A 23 14.90 3.01 -12.12
C ARG A 23 16.01 3.62 -11.26
N TRP A 24 16.10 3.25 -9.98
CA TRP A 24 17.06 3.81 -9.03
C TRP A 24 18.32 2.98 -8.90
N GLU A 25 18.36 1.82 -9.52
CA GLU A 25 19.49 0.88 -9.44
C GLU A 25 20.82 1.52 -9.84
N ASN A 26 20.86 2.17 -11.00
CA ASN A 26 22.10 2.81 -11.49
C ASN A 26 22.57 3.95 -10.59
N GLU A 27 21.64 4.72 -10.00
CA GLU A 27 21.99 5.79 -9.07
C GLU A 27 22.57 5.24 -7.77
N ILE A 28 22.05 4.12 -7.28
CA ILE A 28 22.48 3.53 -6.03
C ILE A 28 23.83 2.84 -6.20
N LYS A 29 24.05 2.13 -7.28
CA LYS A 29 25.36 1.54 -7.63
C LYS A 29 26.49 2.58 -7.65
N SER A 30 26.16 3.83 -7.99
CA SER A 30 27.15 4.93 -7.99
C SER A 30 27.52 5.47 -6.60
N TYR A 31 26.74 5.17 -5.55
CA TYR A 31 26.91 5.73 -4.21
C TYR A 31 27.21 4.72 -3.12
N ALA A 32 27.03 3.44 -3.38
CA ALA A 32 27.24 2.40 -2.39
C ALA A 32 28.16 1.31 -2.94
N LYS A 33 29.26 1.04 -2.22
CA LYS A 33 30.18 -0.04 -2.54
C LYS A 33 29.51 -1.41 -2.31
N TYR A 34 28.61 -1.49 -1.31
CA TYR A 34 27.81 -2.67 -1.00
C TYR A 34 26.35 -2.24 -0.75
N PRO A 35 25.53 -2.06 -1.79
CA PRO A 35 24.13 -1.72 -1.59
C PRO A 35 23.38 -2.93 -1.05
N PHE A 36 22.82 -2.79 0.15
CA PHE A 36 21.82 -3.73 0.65
C PHE A 36 20.45 -3.25 0.22
N TRP A 37 19.67 -4.16 -0.34
CA TRP A 37 18.34 -3.87 -0.78
C TRP A 37 17.34 -4.54 0.15
N ILE A 38 16.48 -3.74 0.76
CA ILE A 38 15.28 -4.28 1.40
C ILE A 38 14.21 -4.19 0.34
N GLY A 39 14.02 -5.29 -0.34
CA GLY A 39 13.04 -5.44 -1.41
C GLY A 39 11.79 -6.12 -0.94
N ILE A 40 10.82 -6.09 -1.82
CA ILE A 40 9.61 -6.86 -1.70
C ILE A 40 9.87 -8.22 -2.29
N ASN A 41 9.22 -9.22 -1.74
CA ASN A 41 9.33 -10.59 -2.22
C ASN A 41 8.53 -10.80 -3.53
N ASP A 42 8.57 -9.83 -4.44
CA ASP A 42 7.98 -9.94 -5.76
C ASP A 42 9.10 -10.02 -6.81
N PRO A 43 9.21 -11.15 -7.55
CA PRO A 43 10.27 -11.36 -8.54
C PRO A 43 10.39 -10.27 -9.60
N LYS A 44 9.28 -9.60 -9.94
CA LYS A 44 9.30 -8.49 -10.91
C LYS A 44 9.99 -7.21 -10.40
N TRP A 45 10.15 -7.09 -9.08
CA TRP A 45 10.85 -5.99 -8.43
C TRP A 45 12.29 -6.35 -8.01
N ASN A 46 12.66 -7.62 -8.13
CA ASN A 46 14.00 -8.09 -7.80
C ASN A 46 15.00 -7.50 -8.79
N VAL A 47 15.73 -6.53 -8.31
CA VAL A 47 16.93 -6.05 -8.99
C VAL A 47 18.01 -7.11 -8.81
N GLN A 48 18.51 -7.66 -9.90
CA GLN A 48 19.64 -8.60 -9.83
C GLN A 48 20.90 -7.81 -9.47
N HIS A 49 21.38 -8.01 -8.27
CA HIS A 49 22.65 -7.46 -7.79
C HIS A 49 23.37 -8.52 -6.98
N ASP A 50 24.71 -8.63 -7.14
CA ASP A 50 25.52 -9.68 -6.49
C ASP A 50 25.45 -9.63 -4.95
N HIS A 51 25.01 -8.52 -4.39
CA HIS A 51 24.85 -8.30 -2.94
C HIS A 51 23.41 -7.99 -2.54
N LEU A 52 22.44 -8.42 -3.36
CA LEU A 52 21.03 -8.18 -3.07
C LEU A 52 20.57 -9.07 -1.92
N ILE A 53 20.28 -8.45 -0.79
CA ILE A 53 19.57 -9.12 0.30
C ILE A 53 18.13 -8.63 0.27
N THR A 54 17.23 -9.50 -0.13
CA THR A 54 15.81 -9.23 -0.09
C THR A 54 15.28 -9.53 1.30
N ILE A 55 14.88 -8.50 2.03
CA ILE A 55 14.12 -8.65 3.26
C ILE A 55 12.71 -8.17 2.95
N PRO A 56 11.69 -9.03 3.07
CA PRO A 56 10.32 -8.60 2.88
C PRO A 56 9.98 -7.52 3.90
N ASN A 57 9.24 -6.50 3.48
CA ASN A 57 8.68 -5.56 4.43
C ASN A 57 7.80 -6.30 5.44
N PHE A 58 7.55 -5.68 6.58
CA PHE A 58 6.65 -6.24 7.60
C PHE A 58 5.53 -5.27 7.92
N TYR A 59 4.42 -5.80 8.40
CA TYR A 59 3.32 -5.05 8.98
C TYR A 59 2.89 -5.70 10.31
N GLU A 60 2.81 -4.91 11.36
CA GLU A 60 2.40 -5.36 12.69
C GLU A 60 0.89 -5.16 12.86
N PHE A 61 0.14 -6.27 12.89
CA PHE A 61 -1.31 -6.24 13.11
C PHE A 61 -1.62 -5.91 14.57
N LYS A 62 -2.21 -4.74 14.81
CA LYS A 62 -2.46 -4.20 16.14
C LYS A 62 -3.93 -4.11 16.52
N HIS A 63 -4.80 -3.91 15.54
CA HIS A 63 -6.19 -3.57 15.78
C HIS A 63 -7.11 -4.76 15.63
N ASN A 64 -6.88 -5.60 14.63
CA ASN A 64 -7.67 -6.81 14.34
C ASN A 64 -9.19 -6.56 14.44
N LYS A 65 -9.65 -5.40 13.90
CA LYS A 65 -11.05 -4.99 14.02
C LYS A 65 -11.98 -5.92 13.28
N ASP A 66 -13.21 -6.04 13.80
CA ASP A 66 -14.30 -6.70 13.05
C ASP A 66 -14.63 -5.89 11.79
N VAL A 67 -15.31 -6.51 10.85
CA VAL A 67 -15.73 -5.87 9.60
C VAL A 67 -16.57 -4.63 9.87
N VAL A 68 -16.22 -3.54 9.22
CA VAL A 68 -17.03 -2.32 9.24
C VAL A 68 -18.15 -2.46 8.21
N ASP A 69 -19.40 -2.51 8.68
CA ASP A 69 -20.57 -2.63 7.82
C ASP A 69 -20.98 -1.26 7.25
N SER A 70 -20.20 -0.80 6.29
CA SER A 70 -20.44 0.45 5.57
C SER A 70 -20.11 0.23 4.10
N ASN A 71 -20.91 0.82 3.22
CA ASN A 71 -20.69 0.79 1.77
C ASN A 71 -19.83 1.95 1.27
N ARG A 72 -19.45 2.87 2.16
CA ARG A 72 -18.57 3.97 1.80
C ARG A 72 -17.15 3.48 1.52
N VAL A 73 -16.52 4.04 0.50
CA VAL A 73 -15.14 3.72 0.14
C VAL A 73 -14.16 4.66 0.85
N GLY A 74 -13.08 4.11 1.38
CA GLY A 74 -11.94 4.86 1.89
C GLY A 74 -10.75 4.80 0.92
N TYR A 75 -10.09 5.94 0.71
CA TYR A 75 -8.88 6.07 -0.06
C TYR A 75 -7.82 6.78 0.76
N ALA A 76 -6.70 6.11 1.04
CA ALA A 76 -5.58 6.64 1.81
C ALA A 76 -4.29 6.51 0.99
N ALA A 77 -4.09 7.41 0.03
CA ALA A 77 -2.91 7.40 -0.84
C ALA A 77 -2.67 8.79 -1.44
N ARG A 78 -1.49 8.99 -2.01
CA ARG A 78 -1.20 10.16 -2.83
C ARG A 78 -2.01 10.10 -4.12
N MET A 79 -2.44 11.24 -4.61
CA MET A 79 -3.17 11.38 -5.87
C MET A 79 -2.21 11.23 -7.07
N GLU A 80 -1.74 10.03 -7.31
CA GLU A 80 -0.88 9.68 -8.45
C GLU A 80 -1.65 8.79 -9.43
N THR A 81 -1.33 8.86 -10.71
CA THR A 81 -2.00 8.05 -11.75
C THR A 81 -1.99 6.56 -11.43
N ARG A 82 -0.89 6.04 -10.92
CA ARG A 82 -0.76 4.63 -10.51
C ARG A 82 -1.63 4.25 -9.30
N LYS A 83 -2.11 5.23 -8.55
CA LYS A 83 -3.01 5.02 -7.41
C LYS A 83 -4.48 5.09 -7.81
N CYS A 84 -4.75 5.36 -9.07
CA CYS A 84 -6.06 5.28 -9.72
C CYS A 84 -7.20 6.02 -8.99
N PRO A 85 -7.01 7.27 -8.51
CA PRO A 85 -8.06 7.98 -7.77
C PRO A 85 -9.35 8.16 -8.58
N HIS A 86 -9.25 8.21 -9.92
CA HIS A 86 -10.39 8.33 -10.84
C HIS A 86 -11.35 7.13 -10.80
N PHE A 87 -10.97 6.01 -10.19
CA PHE A 87 -11.90 4.89 -9.96
C PHE A 87 -13.01 5.25 -8.97
N LEU A 88 -12.82 6.29 -8.15
CA LEU A 88 -13.79 6.72 -7.14
C LEU A 88 -14.86 7.68 -7.67
N GLU A 89 -14.81 8.11 -8.95
CA GLU A 89 -15.84 9.00 -9.49
C GLU A 89 -17.24 8.39 -9.35
N GLY A 90 -18.17 9.17 -8.80
CA GLY A 90 -19.55 8.76 -8.58
C GLY A 90 -19.76 7.84 -7.37
N ILE A 91 -18.73 7.53 -6.59
CA ILE A 91 -18.83 6.71 -5.37
C ILE A 91 -18.70 7.61 -4.13
N ASP A 92 -19.61 7.45 -3.14
CA ASP A 92 -19.46 8.12 -1.83
C ASP A 92 -18.17 7.67 -1.14
N SER A 93 -17.19 8.56 -1.11
CA SER A 93 -15.84 8.22 -0.70
C SER A 93 -15.30 9.17 0.37
N LEU A 94 -14.53 8.60 1.31
CA LEU A 94 -13.66 9.34 2.21
C LEU A 94 -12.24 9.29 1.68
N VAL A 95 -11.67 10.44 1.33
CA VAL A 95 -10.36 10.54 0.69
C VAL A 95 -9.38 11.22 1.63
N PHE A 96 -8.33 10.51 2.01
CA PHE A 96 -7.25 11.00 2.87
C PHE A 96 -6.01 11.26 2.03
N THR A 97 -5.87 12.49 1.58
CA THR A 97 -4.80 12.94 0.68
C THR A 97 -4.54 14.44 0.84
N ASP A 98 -3.62 15.01 0.08
CA ASP A 98 -3.41 16.45 0.05
C ASP A 98 -4.53 17.16 -0.75
N ASN A 99 -5.12 18.19 -0.18
CA ASN A 99 -6.17 18.97 -0.87
C ASN A 99 -5.67 19.60 -2.17
N TYR A 100 -4.40 20.00 -2.24
CA TYR A 100 -3.81 20.52 -3.46
C TYR A 100 -3.80 19.48 -4.58
N ASP A 101 -3.52 18.23 -4.24
CA ASP A 101 -3.54 17.14 -5.22
C ASP A 101 -4.96 16.93 -5.78
N VAL A 102 -6.01 16.99 -4.94
CA VAL A 102 -7.40 16.86 -5.38
C VAL A 102 -7.76 17.99 -6.36
N GLN A 103 -7.50 19.24 -5.98
CA GLN A 103 -7.75 20.39 -6.83
C GLN A 103 -7.00 20.30 -8.17
N TRP A 104 -5.75 19.83 -8.15
CA TRP A 104 -4.97 19.64 -9.38
C TRP A 104 -5.62 18.62 -10.33
N TRP A 105 -6.16 17.51 -9.80
CA TRP A 105 -6.85 16.50 -10.59
C TRP A 105 -8.17 17.02 -11.17
N GLU A 106 -8.94 17.79 -10.39
CA GLU A 106 -10.16 18.46 -10.87
C GLU A 106 -9.86 19.41 -12.03
N GLU A 107 -8.87 20.27 -11.87
CA GLU A 107 -8.54 21.32 -12.84
C GLU A 107 -7.86 20.78 -14.11
N ASN A 108 -6.98 19.77 -13.99
CA ASN A 108 -6.15 19.34 -15.10
C ASN A 108 -6.62 18.03 -15.77
N LEU A 109 -7.35 17.20 -15.04
CA LEU A 109 -7.85 15.91 -15.54
C LEU A 109 -9.38 15.82 -15.56
N ASN A 110 -10.05 16.90 -15.20
CA ASN A 110 -11.52 17.01 -15.16
C ASN A 110 -12.16 15.89 -14.30
N LEU A 111 -11.51 15.54 -13.18
CA LEU A 111 -11.98 14.50 -12.26
C LEU A 111 -13.19 15.04 -11.46
N ASP A 112 -14.30 14.32 -11.50
CA ASP A 112 -15.46 14.65 -10.65
C ASP A 112 -15.27 14.11 -9.24
N THR A 113 -15.01 15.01 -8.29
CA THR A 113 -14.85 14.70 -6.87
C THR A 113 -16.05 15.07 -6.02
N SER A 114 -17.18 15.44 -6.64
CA SER A 114 -18.38 15.93 -5.93
C SER A 114 -18.96 14.95 -4.90
N SER A 115 -18.71 13.65 -5.07
CA SER A 115 -19.11 12.59 -4.13
C SER A 115 -18.06 12.31 -3.03
N TRP A 116 -16.97 13.07 -2.98
CA TRP A 116 -15.88 12.81 -2.03
C TRP A 116 -15.94 13.74 -0.83
N LYS A 117 -15.61 13.20 0.34
CA LYS A 117 -15.27 13.98 1.51
C LYS A 117 -13.75 13.87 1.74
N VAL A 118 -13.05 14.96 1.44
CA VAL A 118 -11.61 15.02 1.51
C VAL A 118 -11.15 15.35 2.93
N TYR A 119 -10.20 14.57 3.43
CA TYR A 119 -9.46 14.80 4.65
C TYR A 119 -8.02 15.13 4.29
N ASN A 120 -7.60 16.36 4.61
CA ASN A 120 -6.25 16.77 4.30
C ASN A 120 -5.22 15.90 5.04
N TYR A 121 -4.25 15.39 4.30
CA TYR A 121 -3.24 14.49 4.85
C TYR A 121 -2.42 15.18 5.94
N ARG A 122 -2.52 14.65 7.16
CA ARG A 122 -1.63 14.92 8.28
C ARG A 122 -1.40 13.62 9.01
N HIS A 123 -0.16 13.28 9.27
CA HIS A 123 0.19 12.00 9.90
C HIS A 123 -0.58 11.75 11.20
N GLU A 124 -0.76 12.77 12.01
CA GLU A 124 -1.48 12.71 13.29
C GLU A 124 -2.98 12.42 13.13
N GLN A 125 -3.52 12.62 11.93
CA GLN A 125 -4.94 12.37 11.63
C GLN A 125 -5.20 11.02 10.98
N HIS A 126 -4.17 10.24 10.66
CA HIS A 126 -4.31 8.97 9.97
C HIS A 126 -5.17 7.98 10.76
N GLU A 127 -4.90 7.78 12.03
CA GLU A 127 -5.69 6.88 12.88
C GLU A 127 -7.14 7.35 13.01
N MET A 128 -7.38 8.67 13.07
CA MET A 128 -8.71 9.25 13.07
C MET A 128 -9.45 8.95 11.76
N PHE A 129 -8.76 9.00 10.62
CA PHE A 129 -9.33 8.63 9.32
C PHE A 129 -9.68 7.14 9.28
N MET A 130 -8.80 6.26 9.77
CA MET A 130 -9.06 4.82 9.81
C MET A 130 -10.28 4.45 10.68
N LYS A 131 -10.60 5.26 11.71
CA LYS A 131 -11.78 5.11 12.56
C LYS A 131 -13.08 5.60 11.93
N GLN A 132 -13.04 6.30 10.79
CA GLN A 132 -14.25 6.79 10.14
C GLN A 132 -15.10 5.62 9.60
N ASP A 133 -16.39 5.94 9.37
CA ASP A 133 -17.38 5.01 8.83
C ASP A 133 -17.20 4.82 7.33
N TRP A 134 -16.27 3.95 6.97
CA TRP A 134 -16.09 3.41 5.62
C TRP A 134 -15.70 1.94 5.73
N GLY A 135 -16.23 1.10 4.86
CA GLY A 135 -16.10 -0.36 4.94
C GLY A 135 -15.30 -0.98 3.79
N ILE A 136 -15.10 -0.23 2.69
CA ILE A 136 -14.45 -0.71 1.48
C ILE A 136 -13.19 0.11 1.25
N SER A 137 -12.04 -0.52 1.02
CA SER A 137 -10.80 0.17 0.73
C SER A 137 -10.50 0.17 -0.77
N HIS A 138 -10.29 1.35 -1.34
CA HIS A 138 -9.66 1.45 -2.65
C HIS A 138 -8.18 1.11 -2.53
N SER A 139 -7.83 -0.08 -2.96
CA SER A 139 -6.48 -0.64 -2.94
C SER A 139 -6.05 -1.20 -4.30
N ALA A 140 -6.80 -0.89 -5.36
CA ALA A 140 -6.51 -1.26 -6.75
C ALA A 140 -5.41 -0.38 -7.35
N HIS A 141 -4.25 -0.35 -6.67
CA HIS A 141 -3.10 0.46 -7.06
C HIS A 141 -2.20 -0.31 -8.02
N ILE A 142 -1.91 0.27 -9.18
CA ILE A 142 -1.00 -0.32 -10.15
C ILE A 142 0.43 -0.30 -9.60
N TYR A 143 1.12 -1.43 -9.68
CA TYR A 143 2.50 -1.58 -9.21
C TYR A 143 2.72 -1.19 -7.75
N GLU A 144 1.83 -1.62 -6.86
CA GLU A 144 2.03 -1.45 -5.42
C GLU A 144 2.97 -2.53 -4.90
N PRO A 145 4.18 -2.17 -4.46
CA PRO A 145 5.16 -3.18 -4.11
C PRO A 145 4.82 -3.95 -2.83
N PHE A 146 4.43 -3.30 -1.75
CA PHE A 146 4.03 -3.95 -0.50
C PHE A 146 2.61 -3.56 -0.07
N GLY A 147 2.24 -2.30 -0.25
CA GLY A 147 0.88 -1.84 0.00
C GLY A 147 0.52 -1.71 1.49
N TYR A 148 1.29 -0.97 2.27
CA TYR A 148 0.97 -0.72 3.69
C TYR A 148 -0.49 -0.33 3.93
N SER A 149 -1.08 0.49 3.07
CA SER A 149 -2.49 0.90 3.15
C SER A 149 -3.47 -0.27 3.04
N ILE A 150 -3.07 -1.37 2.37
CA ILE A 150 -3.87 -2.59 2.27
C ILE A 150 -3.88 -3.32 3.61
N PHE A 151 -2.70 -3.51 4.21
CA PHE A 151 -2.57 -4.13 5.53
C PHE A 151 -3.33 -3.33 6.59
N GLU A 152 -3.19 -2.01 6.58
CA GLU A 152 -3.91 -1.10 7.48
C GLU A 152 -5.43 -1.23 7.30
N ALA A 153 -5.92 -1.21 6.07
CA ALA A 153 -7.34 -1.38 5.80
C ALA A 153 -7.87 -2.70 6.38
N VAL A 154 -7.18 -3.81 6.13
CA VAL A 154 -7.55 -5.14 6.63
C VAL A 154 -7.48 -5.21 8.15
N ASP A 155 -6.47 -4.61 8.78
CA ASP A 155 -6.33 -4.54 10.24
C ASP A 155 -7.48 -3.75 10.90
N TRP A 156 -7.97 -2.71 10.22
CA TRP A 156 -9.09 -1.88 10.64
C TRP A 156 -10.48 -2.40 10.20
N GLY A 157 -10.56 -3.62 9.67
CA GLY A 157 -11.85 -4.24 9.32
C GLY A 157 -12.45 -3.77 8.01
N LYS A 158 -11.63 -3.24 7.09
CA LYS A 158 -12.07 -2.74 5.79
C LYS A 158 -11.81 -3.79 4.71
N ILE A 159 -12.75 -3.98 3.78
CA ILE A 159 -12.61 -4.91 2.66
C ILE A 159 -11.88 -4.21 1.52
N PRO A 160 -10.68 -4.64 1.12
CA PRO A 160 -9.97 -4.01 0.03
C PRO A 160 -10.51 -4.48 -1.34
N ILE A 161 -10.54 -3.58 -2.33
CA ILE A 161 -10.54 -3.94 -3.75
C ILE A 161 -9.09 -3.85 -4.21
N LEU A 162 -8.48 -4.98 -4.57
CA LEU A 162 -7.07 -5.11 -4.88
C LEU A 162 -6.78 -4.96 -6.37
N ALA A 163 -5.56 -4.59 -6.73
CA ALA A 163 -5.09 -4.74 -8.10
C ALA A 163 -4.92 -6.23 -8.46
N HIS A 164 -5.04 -6.56 -9.75
CA HIS A 164 -4.84 -7.95 -10.21
C HIS A 164 -3.42 -8.45 -10.01
N ASP A 165 -2.45 -7.57 -10.00
CA ASP A 165 -1.05 -7.90 -9.87
C ASP A 165 -0.52 -7.90 -8.43
N TRP A 166 -1.38 -7.61 -7.45
CA TRP A 166 -1.02 -7.67 -6.03
C TRP A 166 -1.51 -8.97 -5.39
N LEU A 167 -0.66 -9.68 -4.63
CA LEU A 167 -0.98 -10.93 -3.94
C LEU A 167 -1.58 -11.98 -4.90
N ILE A 168 -0.91 -12.22 -6.04
CA ILE A 168 -1.41 -13.07 -7.13
C ILE A 168 -1.57 -14.54 -6.75
N ASP A 169 -0.81 -15.02 -5.77
CA ASP A 169 -0.85 -16.41 -5.30
C ASP A 169 -1.97 -16.67 -4.28
N TYR A 170 -2.76 -15.65 -3.95
CA TYR A 170 -3.90 -15.76 -3.05
C TYR A 170 -5.21 -15.55 -3.81
N ASP A 171 -6.12 -16.51 -3.72
CA ASP A 171 -7.45 -16.41 -4.34
C ASP A 171 -8.33 -15.41 -3.58
N TYR A 172 -8.38 -14.18 -4.09
CA TYR A 172 -9.16 -13.09 -3.52
C TYR A 172 -10.20 -12.59 -4.52
N PRO A 173 -11.49 -12.49 -4.13
CA PRO A 173 -12.57 -12.28 -5.09
C PRO A 173 -12.71 -10.87 -5.64
N PHE A 174 -12.17 -9.83 -4.94
CA PHE A 174 -12.39 -8.44 -5.33
C PHE A 174 -11.12 -7.82 -5.88
N ARG A 175 -10.98 -7.86 -7.20
CA ARG A 175 -9.84 -7.30 -7.92
C ARG A 175 -10.29 -6.40 -9.05
N ALA A 176 -9.53 -5.34 -9.32
CA ALA A 176 -9.80 -4.40 -10.39
C ALA A 176 -8.52 -3.83 -10.99
N SER A 177 -8.52 -3.63 -12.31
CA SER A 177 -7.48 -2.94 -13.08
C SER A 177 -8.05 -1.79 -13.93
N SER A 178 -9.37 -1.61 -13.92
CA SER A 178 -10.06 -0.50 -14.57
C SER A 178 -11.11 0.10 -13.64
N LYS A 179 -11.61 1.28 -14.01
CA LYS A 179 -12.71 1.94 -13.29
C LYS A 179 -13.98 1.10 -13.31
N GLU A 180 -14.30 0.52 -14.47
CA GLU A 180 -15.48 -0.32 -14.68
C GLU A 180 -15.45 -1.57 -13.78
N GLU A 181 -14.29 -2.26 -13.76
CA GLU A 181 -14.09 -3.40 -12.87
C GLU A 181 -14.19 -2.99 -11.40
N PHE A 182 -13.61 -1.84 -11.02
CA PHE A 182 -13.67 -1.34 -9.65
C PHE A 182 -15.13 -1.11 -9.21
N HIS A 183 -15.94 -0.47 -10.06
CA HIS A 183 -17.36 -0.24 -9.79
C HIS A 183 -18.14 -1.54 -9.69
N GLU A 184 -17.85 -2.52 -10.56
CA GLU A 184 -18.46 -3.85 -10.48
C GLU A 184 -18.15 -4.56 -9.15
N GLN A 185 -16.90 -4.54 -8.72
CA GLN A 185 -16.50 -5.13 -7.42
C GLN A 185 -17.13 -4.37 -6.25
N TYR A 186 -17.14 -3.05 -6.30
CA TYR A 186 -17.80 -2.21 -5.32
C TYR A 186 -19.29 -2.60 -5.16
N GLU A 187 -20.03 -2.70 -6.25
CA GLU A 187 -21.43 -3.11 -6.21
C GLU A 187 -21.63 -4.52 -5.65
N LYS A 188 -20.72 -5.47 -5.94
CA LYS A 188 -20.75 -6.81 -5.36
C LYS A 188 -20.61 -6.75 -3.85
N ILE A 189 -19.61 -6.02 -3.34
CA ILE A 189 -19.36 -5.89 -1.90
C ILE A 189 -20.56 -5.24 -1.20
N CYS A 190 -21.19 -4.23 -1.81
CA CYS A 190 -22.37 -3.55 -1.25
C CYS A 190 -23.57 -4.49 -1.04
N LYS A 191 -23.64 -5.58 -1.78
CA LYS A 191 -24.73 -6.58 -1.70
C LYS A 191 -24.48 -7.69 -0.68
N LEU A 192 -23.25 -7.78 -0.15
CA LEU A 192 -22.90 -8.81 0.81
C LEU A 192 -23.49 -8.53 2.20
N SER A 193 -23.94 -9.57 2.84
CA SER A 193 -24.24 -9.56 4.27
C SER A 193 -22.97 -9.36 5.10
N LEU A 194 -23.13 -8.92 6.35
CA LEU A 194 -22.01 -8.77 7.27
C LEU A 194 -21.25 -10.09 7.48
N GLN A 195 -21.94 -11.23 7.47
CA GLN A 195 -21.28 -12.52 7.62
C GLN A 195 -20.42 -12.87 6.39
N GLU A 196 -20.94 -12.67 5.19
CA GLU A 196 -20.16 -12.89 3.95
C GLU A 196 -18.94 -11.96 3.89
N LYS A 197 -19.07 -10.72 4.34
CA LYS A 197 -17.95 -9.79 4.47
C LYS A 197 -16.88 -10.32 5.43
N ARG A 198 -17.27 -10.94 6.57
CA ARG A 198 -16.35 -11.57 7.53
C ARG A 198 -15.66 -12.80 6.92
N ASP A 199 -16.42 -13.63 6.22
CA ASP A 199 -15.92 -14.85 5.57
C ASP A 199 -14.85 -14.55 4.49
N ILE A 200 -14.82 -13.34 3.98
CA ILE A 200 -13.81 -12.85 3.04
C ILE A 200 -12.64 -12.16 3.74
N LEU A 201 -12.93 -11.26 4.68
CA LEU A 201 -11.88 -10.45 5.31
C LEU A 201 -10.99 -11.23 6.27
N PHE A 202 -11.56 -12.13 7.08
CA PHE A 202 -10.78 -12.83 8.08
C PHE A 202 -9.76 -13.80 7.49
N PRO A 203 -10.09 -14.63 6.49
CA PRO A 203 -9.09 -15.43 5.80
C PRO A 203 -7.98 -14.59 5.14
N LEU A 204 -8.33 -13.46 4.53
CA LEU A 204 -7.34 -12.54 3.97
C LEU A 204 -6.40 -12.01 5.06
N ARG A 205 -6.95 -11.57 6.20
CA ARG A 205 -6.15 -11.09 7.34
C ARG A 205 -5.19 -12.16 7.85
N GLU A 206 -5.68 -13.38 8.05
CA GLU A 206 -4.83 -14.50 8.51
C GLU A 206 -3.72 -14.79 7.49
N HIS A 207 -4.03 -14.74 6.20
CA HIS A 207 -3.00 -14.88 5.16
C HIS A 207 -1.97 -13.75 5.21
N LEU A 208 -2.39 -12.50 5.42
CA LEU A 208 -1.50 -11.35 5.51
C LEU A 208 -0.62 -11.36 6.76
N LYS A 209 -0.98 -12.06 7.82
CA LYS A 209 -0.16 -12.18 9.04
C LYS A 209 1.19 -12.87 8.81
N GLN A 210 1.41 -13.56 7.70
CA GLN A 210 2.74 -14.05 7.35
C GLN A 210 3.80 -12.94 7.23
N TRP A 211 3.36 -11.69 7.01
CA TRP A 211 4.23 -10.51 7.00
C TRP A 211 4.30 -9.77 8.35
N ASP A 212 3.69 -10.31 9.41
CA ASP A 212 3.83 -9.82 10.79
C ASP A 212 5.10 -10.44 11.41
N ASN A 213 6.26 -10.08 10.86
CA ASN A 213 7.53 -10.71 11.15
C ASN A 213 8.63 -9.68 11.53
N LYS A 214 8.25 -8.66 12.28
CA LYS A 214 9.12 -7.56 12.70
C LYS A 214 10.45 -8.02 13.33
N GLU A 215 10.41 -9.07 14.14
CA GLU A 215 11.61 -9.61 14.79
C GLU A 215 12.54 -10.28 13.79
N GLN A 216 12.01 -11.08 12.89
CA GLN A 216 12.78 -11.70 11.82
C GLN A 216 13.40 -10.62 10.90
N TRP A 217 12.66 -9.56 10.61
CA TRP A 217 13.15 -8.42 9.86
C TRP A 217 14.31 -7.72 10.56
N ARG A 218 14.16 -7.45 11.85
CA ARG A 218 15.22 -6.87 12.69
C ARG A 218 16.47 -7.76 12.74
N ASP A 219 16.28 -9.05 12.96
CA ASP A 219 17.39 -9.98 13.10
C ASP A 219 18.17 -10.13 11.77
N LYS A 220 17.46 -10.11 10.65
CA LYS A 220 18.10 -10.10 9.32
C LYS A 220 18.88 -8.81 9.07
N LEU A 221 18.37 -7.66 9.49
CA LEU A 221 19.12 -6.40 9.43
C LEU A 221 20.39 -6.43 10.29
N LEU A 222 20.30 -6.99 11.50
CA LEU A 222 21.45 -7.11 12.40
C LEU A 222 22.49 -8.09 11.84
N GLU A 223 22.09 -9.18 11.23
CA GLU A 223 22.99 -10.10 10.52
C GLU A 223 23.80 -9.34 9.46
N ILE A 224 23.11 -8.62 8.57
CA ILE A 224 23.74 -7.81 7.52
C ILE A 224 24.67 -6.74 8.08
N TYR A 225 24.28 -6.10 9.19
CA TYR A 225 25.07 -5.04 9.79
C TYR A 225 26.39 -5.55 10.40
N ASN A 226 26.40 -6.81 10.88
CA ASN A 226 27.56 -7.40 11.53
C ASN A 226 28.52 -8.12 10.55
N GLU A 227 28.10 -8.34 9.30
CA GLU A 227 29.00 -8.78 8.21
C GLU A 227 29.86 -7.65 7.66
#